data_c2688390a42acccabc89e315b501c4ca
#
_entry.id   c2688390a42acccabc89e315b501c4ca
#
_cell.length_a   1.000
_cell.length_b   1.000
_cell.length_c   1.000
_cell.angle_alpha   90.00
_cell.angle_beta   90.00
_cell.angle_gamma   90.00
#
_symmetry.space_group_name_H-M   'P 1'
#
loop_
_entity.id
_entity.type
_entity.pdbx_description
1 polymer ?
#
loop_
_entity_poly.entity_id
_entity_poly.type
_entity_poly.pdbx_seq_one_letter_code
_entity_poly.pdbx_strand_id
1 'polypeptide(L)'
;RYFLVLDDVWAENFQFWETLRLPLMDGGKESKVLITARSKLVLKGMPTLLCIHLEGLTEDPCAELLLKQAFPNGCSSQHPNLEKISKKIVKRCHGSPLQAKLLGCLLNNETEEDKWEDMLNEVCSLEKDTNGILPSLMISYNHLDYHLKQCFKYCSMFPIDYEFDRDELVKLWMAEGLIQRSRSRSTLEVIGGKYFDNLLWRSFFEVSGNQGQKQKYRMPSLVHDLMHDLA
;
A
#
# COMPACT_ATOMS: atom_id res chain seq x y z
N ARG A 1 11.97 4.31 -32.59
CA ARG A 1 11.83 5.07 -31.33
C ARG A 1 10.91 4.31 -30.39
N TYR A 2 11.24 4.27 -29.11
CA TYR A 2 10.41 3.69 -28.06
C TYR A 2 10.44 4.58 -26.80
N PHE A 3 9.42 4.46 -25.99
CA PHE A 3 9.39 4.90 -24.60
C PHE A 3 9.03 3.67 -23.75
N LEU A 4 10.00 3.21 -22.95
CA LEU A 4 9.85 2.04 -22.10
C LEU A 4 9.76 2.51 -20.65
N VAL A 5 8.77 2.00 -19.91
CA VAL A 5 8.65 2.21 -18.47
C VAL A 5 8.83 0.86 -17.79
N LEU A 6 9.77 0.82 -16.86
CA LEU A 6 10.05 -0.32 -15.98
C LEU A 6 9.74 0.12 -14.56
N ASP A 7 8.65 -0.40 -14.01
CA ASP A 7 8.17 -0.02 -12.70
C ASP A 7 8.62 -1.03 -11.64
N ASP A 8 8.97 -0.54 -10.44
CA ASP A 8 9.41 -1.28 -9.26
C ASP A 8 10.51 -2.33 -9.54
N VAL A 9 11.58 -1.91 -10.18
CA VAL A 9 12.67 -2.81 -10.54
C VAL A 9 13.51 -3.18 -9.32
N TRP A 10 13.68 -4.49 -9.11
CA TRP A 10 14.45 -5.08 -8.00
C TRP A 10 15.79 -5.69 -8.41
N ALA A 11 16.04 -5.76 -9.72
CA ALA A 11 17.19 -6.47 -10.23
C ALA A 11 18.51 -5.76 -9.90
N GLU A 12 19.19 -6.22 -8.87
CA GLU A 12 20.59 -5.87 -8.60
C GLU A 12 21.55 -6.64 -9.51
N ASN A 13 21.03 -7.58 -10.32
CA ASN A 13 21.82 -8.47 -11.15
C ASN A 13 22.25 -7.79 -12.45
N PHE A 14 23.55 -7.58 -12.59
CA PHE A 14 24.20 -7.06 -13.80
C PHE A 14 23.80 -7.82 -15.07
N GLN A 15 23.64 -9.14 -14.99
CA GLN A 15 23.29 -9.99 -16.13
C GLN A 15 21.89 -9.71 -16.70
N PHE A 16 20.92 -9.36 -15.83
CA PHE A 16 19.59 -8.91 -16.24
C PHE A 16 19.69 -7.63 -17.09
N TRP A 17 20.48 -6.66 -16.63
CA TRP A 17 20.67 -5.38 -17.32
C TRP A 17 21.39 -5.56 -18.66
N GLU A 18 22.39 -6.42 -18.75
CA GLU A 18 23.07 -6.75 -20.00
C GLU A 18 22.10 -7.33 -21.03
N THR A 19 21.25 -8.29 -20.62
CA THR A 19 20.25 -8.91 -21.49
C THR A 19 19.23 -7.89 -22.00
N LEU A 20 18.78 -6.98 -21.12
CA LEU A 20 17.81 -5.93 -21.48
C LEU A 20 18.45 -4.83 -22.35
N ARG A 21 19.71 -4.50 -22.10
CA ARG A 21 20.43 -3.44 -22.79
C ARG A 21 20.60 -3.71 -24.29
N LEU A 22 20.94 -4.95 -24.64
CA LEU A 22 21.23 -5.33 -26.04
C LEU A 22 20.11 -4.93 -27.01
N PRO A 23 18.84 -5.35 -26.82
CA PRO A 23 17.74 -4.94 -27.70
C PRO A 23 17.43 -3.43 -27.63
N LEU A 24 17.74 -2.78 -26.51
CA LEU A 24 17.48 -1.33 -26.34
C LEU A 24 18.50 -0.46 -27.10
N MET A 25 19.70 -0.97 -27.36
CA MET A 25 20.74 -0.23 -28.11
C MET A 25 20.37 -0.01 -29.58
N ASP A 26 19.54 -0.86 -30.17
CA ASP A 26 19.03 -0.71 -31.54
C ASP A 26 17.97 0.42 -31.67
N GLY A 27 17.60 1.03 -30.58
CA GLY A 27 16.68 2.13 -30.54
C GLY A 27 17.23 3.42 -31.14
N GLY A 28 16.37 4.18 -31.82
CA GLY A 28 16.74 5.51 -32.33
C GLY A 28 17.14 6.48 -31.19
N LYS A 29 17.95 7.50 -31.53
CA LYS A 29 18.55 8.46 -30.56
C LYS A 29 17.57 9.16 -29.60
N GLU A 30 16.27 9.18 -29.90
CA GLU A 30 15.24 9.76 -29.04
C GLU A 30 14.45 8.74 -28.24
N SER A 31 14.89 7.48 -28.23
CA SER A 31 14.31 6.46 -27.36
C SER A 31 14.65 6.74 -25.90
N LYS A 32 13.69 6.52 -25.01
CA LYS A 32 13.82 6.79 -23.57
C LYS A 32 13.38 5.58 -22.76
N VAL A 33 14.06 5.38 -21.65
CA VAL A 33 13.67 4.39 -20.62
C VAL A 33 13.47 5.15 -19.32
N LEU A 34 12.31 4.98 -18.71
CA LEU A 34 12.00 5.44 -17.37
C LEU A 34 11.98 4.23 -16.43
N ILE A 35 12.73 4.32 -15.34
CA ILE A 35 12.85 3.23 -14.37
C ILE A 35 12.45 3.76 -13.00
N THR A 36 11.56 3.07 -12.31
CA THR A 36 11.36 3.27 -10.88
C THR A 36 12.02 2.12 -10.12
N ALA A 37 12.65 2.43 -8.99
CA ALA A 37 13.31 1.45 -8.14
C ALA A 37 13.40 1.96 -6.70
N ARG A 38 13.41 1.05 -5.74
CA ARG A 38 13.56 1.40 -4.32
C ARG A 38 15.03 1.57 -3.92
N SER A 39 15.96 0.96 -4.63
CA SER A 39 17.39 1.01 -4.34
C SER A 39 18.18 1.65 -5.48
N LYS A 40 19.09 2.55 -5.13
CA LYS A 40 20.07 3.11 -6.09
C LYS A 40 21.03 2.05 -6.63
N LEU A 41 21.14 0.89 -5.98
CA LEU A 41 21.99 -0.22 -6.41
C LEU A 41 21.55 -0.79 -7.77
N VAL A 42 20.25 -0.72 -8.07
CA VAL A 42 19.68 -1.12 -9.37
C VAL A 42 20.34 -0.36 -10.52
N LEU A 43 20.75 0.89 -10.30
CA LEU A 43 21.36 1.74 -11.32
C LEU A 43 22.83 1.42 -11.62
N LYS A 44 23.52 0.60 -10.81
CA LYS A 44 24.94 0.27 -11.01
C LYS A 44 25.21 -0.47 -12.32
N GLY A 45 24.19 -1.10 -12.91
CA GLY A 45 24.32 -1.82 -14.19
C GLY A 45 23.97 -1.00 -15.42
N MET A 46 23.43 0.21 -15.27
CA MET A 46 22.97 1.05 -16.38
C MET A 46 23.63 2.43 -16.39
N PRO A 47 24.09 2.92 -17.53
CA PRO A 47 24.49 4.31 -17.67
C PRO A 47 23.24 5.19 -17.57
N THR A 48 23.07 5.84 -16.42
CA THR A 48 21.93 6.75 -16.17
C THR A 48 22.34 8.18 -16.51
N LEU A 49 21.52 8.85 -17.31
CA LEU A 49 21.69 10.27 -17.59
C LEU A 49 21.12 11.15 -16.47
N LEU A 50 20.08 10.70 -15.83
CA LEU A 50 19.40 11.44 -14.76
C LEU A 50 18.84 10.46 -13.72
N CYS A 51 19.24 10.66 -12.46
CA CYS A 51 18.64 9.98 -11.32
C CYS A 51 17.88 11.00 -10.48
N ILE A 52 16.57 10.80 -10.35
CA ILE A 52 15.70 11.64 -9.52
C ILE A 52 15.43 10.87 -8.23
N HIS A 53 15.81 11.44 -7.10
CA HIS A 53 15.41 10.91 -5.79
C HIS A 53 14.06 11.51 -5.41
N LEU A 54 13.04 10.65 -5.29
CA LEU A 54 11.74 11.07 -4.79
C LEU A 54 11.81 11.18 -3.27
N GLU A 55 11.73 12.41 -2.79
CA GLU A 55 11.59 12.66 -1.37
C GLU A 55 10.15 12.40 -0.90
N GLY A 56 10.00 12.12 0.38
CA GLY A 56 8.68 12.00 0.99
C GLY A 56 7.93 13.34 1.02
N LEU A 57 6.64 13.30 1.33
CA LEU A 57 5.84 14.50 1.56
C LEU A 57 6.38 15.27 2.76
N THR A 58 6.30 16.60 2.70
CA THR A 58 6.53 17.45 3.87
C THR A 58 5.40 17.27 4.91
N GLU A 59 5.62 17.75 6.14
CA GLU A 59 4.72 17.50 7.26
C GLU A 59 3.27 17.97 6.99
N ASP A 60 3.08 19.16 6.42
CA ASP A 60 1.72 19.71 6.21
C ASP A 60 0.91 18.92 5.17
N PRO A 61 1.40 18.63 3.94
CA PRO A 61 0.68 17.75 3.00
C PRO A 61 0.46 16.33 3.55
N CYS A 62 1.39 15.80 4.35
CA CYS A 62 1.25 14.49 4.95
C CYS A 62 0.13 14.49 6.01
N ALA A 63 0.06 15.54 6.85
CA ALA A 63 -1.02 15.72 7.83
C ALA A 63 -2.37 15.93 7.15
N GLU A 64 -2.42 16.74 6.09
CA GLU A 64 -3.64 16.92 5.30
C GLU A 64 -4.15 15.59 4.72
N LEU A 65 -3.24 14.76 4.18
CA LEU A 65 -3.59 13.45 3.66
C LEU A 65 -4.17 12.53 4.74
N LEU A 66 -3.54 12.49 5.94
CA LEU A 66 -4.03 11.74 7.08
C LEU A 66 -5.42 12.21 7.51
N LEU A 67 -5.61 13.52 7.69
CA LEU A 67 -6.88 14.11 8.08
C LEU A 67 -7.98 13.91 7.04
N LYS A 68 -7.66 14.01 5.75
CA LYS A 68 -8.60 13.74 4.66
C LYS A 68 -9.07 12.29 4.66
N GLN A 69 -8.19 11.37 5.02
CA GLN A 69 -8.54 9.96 5.13
C GLN A 69 -9.34 9.67 6.41
N ALA A 70 -8.99 10.32 7.51
CA ALA A 70 -9.72 10.21 8.78
C ALA A 70 -11.11 10.84 8.70
N PHE A 71 -11.26 11.95 7.99
CA PHE A 71 -12.51 12.70 7.85
C PHE A 71 -12.88 12.90 6.37
N PRO A 72 -13.31 11.86 5.65
CA PRO A 72 -13.62 11.96 4.23
C PRO A 72 -14.77 12.92 3.91
N ASN A 73 -15.62 13.22 4.89
CA ASN A 73 -16.76 14.16 4.79
C ASN A 73 -16.41 15.61 5.19
N GLY A 74 -15.14 15.93 5.41
CA GLY A 74 -14.68 17.32 5.57
C GLY A 74 -14.81 17.93 6.97
N CYS A 75 -14.99 17.15 8.04
CA CYS A 75 -15.13 17.68 9.41
C CYS A 75 -13.80 18.01 10.13
N SER A 76 -12.64 17.93 9.46
CA SER A 76 -11.33 18.15 10.10
C SER A 76 -11.15 19.56 10.69
N SER A 77 -11.74 20.56 10.08
CA SER A 77 -11.64 21.97 10.53
C SER A 77 -12.35 22.26 11.86
N GLN A 78 -13.14 21.33 12.37
CA GLN A 78 -13.87 21.48 13.64
C GLN A 78 -13.05 21.01 14.85
N HIS A 79 -11.89 20.38 14.64
CA HIS A 79 -11.08 19.76 15.69
C HIS A 79 -9.61 20.23 15.66
N PRO A 80 -9.29 21.45 16.10
CA PRO A 80 -7.93 22.02 16.01
C PRO A 80 -6.89 21.23 16.83
N ASN A 81 -7.31 20.51 17.87
CA ASN A 81 -6.40 19.68 18.67
C ASN A 81 -5.98 18.43 17.90
N LEU A 82 -6.89 17.80 17.12
CA LEU A 82 -6.58 16.65 16.29
C LEU A 82 -5.58 17.02 15.18
N GLU A 83 -5.64 18.25 14.66
CA GLU A 83 -4.64 18.74 13.71
C GLU A 83 -3.23 18.78 14.34
N LYS A 84 -3.11 19.17 15.61
CA LYS A 84 -1.82 19.17 16.31
C LYS A 84 -1.29 17.75 16.53
N ILE A 85 -2.18 16.81 16.88
CA ILE A 85 -1.80 15.41 17.09
C ILE A 85 -1.44 14.78 15.74
N SER A 86 -2.21 15.05 14.65
CA SER A 86 -1.90 14.55 13.32
C SER A 86 -0.49 14.93 12.87
N LYS A 87 -0.05 16.17 13.12
CA LYS A 87 1.31 16.62 12.84
C LYS A 87 2.37 15.83 13.61
N LYS A 88 2.08 15.42 14.86
CA LYS A 88 2.99 14.55 15.62
C LYS A 88 3.05 13.15 15.02
N ILE A 89 1.91 12.59 14.60
CA ILE A 89 1.82 11.27 13.96
C ILE A 89 2.59 11.27 12.64
N VAL A 90 2.39 12.26 11.76
CA VAL A 90 3.02 12.26 10.43
C VAL A 90 4.52 12.48 10.47
N LYS A 91 5.07 13.09 11.52
CA LYS A 91 6.53 13.13 11.75
C LYS A 91 7.13 11.72 11.82
N ARG A 92 6.36 10.76 12.33
CA ARG A 92 6.75 9.34 12.41
C ARG A 92 6.52 8.59 11.09
N CYS A 93 5.76 9.16 10.17
CA CYS A 93 5.56 8.60 8.83
C CYS A 93 6.73 8.86 7.88
N HIS A 94 7.72 9.67 8.27
CA HIS A 94 8.89 10.04 7.45
C HIS A 94 8.51 10.46 6.02
N GLY A 95 7.37 11.17 5.88
CA GLY A 95 6.87 11.65 4.60
C GLY A 95 6.22 10.58 3.71
N SER A 96 6.00 9.36 4.20
CA SER A 96 5.37 8.30 3.42
C SER A 96 3.85 8.52 3.27
N PRO A 97 3.34 8.73 2.03
CA PRO A 97 1.90 8.89 1.80
C PRO A 97 1.11 7.65 2.19
N LEU A 98 1.67 6.46 1.98
CA LEU A 98 1.02 5.19 2.34
C LEU A 98 0.79 5.12 3.85
N GLN A 99 1.80 5.46 4.66
CA GLN A 99 1.67 5.46 6.11
C GLN A 99 0.60 6.43 6.60
N ALA A 100 0.58 7.64 6.05
CA ALA A 100 -0.44 8.63 6.39
C ALA A 100 -1.86 8.15 6.05
N LYS A 101 -2.05 7.50 4.89
CA LYS A 101 -3.32 6.89 4.50
C LYS A 101 -3.75 5.78 5.46
N LEU A 102 -2.85 4.85 5.76
CA LEU A 102 -3.14 3.70 6.64
C LEU A 102 -3.59 4.18 8.03
N LEU A 103 -2.84 5.11 8.62
CA LEU A 103 -3.18 5.65 9.94
C LEU A 103 -4.47 6.48 9.90
N GLY A 104 -4.69 7.26 8.84
CA GLY A 104 -5.94 7.98 8.64
C GLY A 104 -7.15 7.04 8.52
N CYS A 105 -7.01 5.88 7.86
CA CYS A 105 -8.07 4.86 7.81
C CYS A 105 -8.41 4.31 9.21
N LEU A 106 -7.41 4.07 10.05
CA LEU A 106 -7.63 3.58 11.42
C LEU A 106 -8.33 4.60 12.30
N LEU A 107 -8.08 5.89 12.06
CA LEU A 107 -8.68 7.02 12.77
C LEU A 107 -9.97 7.53 12.10
N ASN A 108 -10.60 6.74 11.24
CA ASN A 108 -11.78 7.16 10.48
C ASN A 108 -12.96 7.54 11.37
N ASN A 109 -13.42 8.77 11.21
CA ASN A 109 -14.49 9.40 12.00
C ASN A 109 -14.23 9.39 13.53
N GLU A 110 -12.97 9.20 13.94
CA GLU A 110 -12.61 9.27 15.35
C GLU A 110 -12.37 10.74 15.77
N THR A 111 -13.13 11.20 16.74
CA THR A 111 -13.10 12.58 17.23
C THR A 111 -12.52 12.71 18.63
N GLU A 112 -12.29 11.58 19.32
CA GLU A 112 -11.72 11.55 20.67
C GLU A 112 -10.19 11.74 20.61
N GLU A 113 -9.68 12.77 21.30
CA GLU A 113 -8.23 13.06 21.33
C GLU A 113 -7.42 11.91 21.90
N ASP A 114 -7.93 11.24 22.92
CA ASP A 114 -7.27 10.10 23.57
C ASP A 114 -6.95 8.98 22.56
N LYS A 115 -7.85 8.71 21.61
CA LYS A 115 -7.65 7.70 20.56
C LYS A 115 -6.53 8.07 19.60
N TRP A 116 -6.40 9.35 19.30
CA TRP A 116 -5.32 9.87 18.45
C TRP A 116 -3.97 9.82 19.19
N GLU A 117 -3.97 10.09 20.50
CA GLU A 117 -2.77 9.96 21.34
C GLU A 117 -2.36 8.48 21.52
N ASP A 118 -3.33 7.58 21.70
CA ASP A 118 -3.09 6.14 21.72
C ASP A 118 -2.43 5.67 20.40
N MET A 119 -2.94 6.13 19.26
CA MET A 119 -2.35 5.83 17.96
C MET A 119 -0.92 6.36 17.84
N LEU A 120 -0.66 7.58 18.29
CA LEU A 120 0.69 8.15 18.31
C LEU A 120 1.64 7.28 19.15
N ASN A 121 1.20 6.84 20.32
CA ASN A 121 1.99 5.99 21.21
C ASN A 121 2.27 4.62 20.59
N GLU A 122 1.27 4.02 19.91
CA GLU A 122 1.41 2.76 19.20
C GLU A 122 2.45 2.87 18.07
N VAL A 123 2.39 3.92 17.26
CA VAL A 123 3.39 4.18 16.21
C VAL A 123 4.80 4.33 16.80
N CYS A 124 4.94 5.09 17.88
CA CYS A 124 6.22 5.30 18.55
C CYS A 124 6.81 4.01 19.16
N SER A 125 5.94 3.10 19.61
CA SER A 125 6.39 1.82 20.18
C SER A 125 6.97 0.88 19.13
N LEU A 126 6.32 0.82 17.96
CA LEU A 126 6.72 -0.10 16.89
C LEU A 126 7.93 0.39 16.07
N GLU A 127 8.24 1.69 16.08
CA GLU A 127 9.45 2.21 15.38
C GLU A 127 10.76 1.53 15.86
N LYS A 128 10.79 1.00 17.07
CA LYS A 128 11.97 0.38 17.65
C LYS A 128 12.15 -1.09 17.28
N ASP A 129 11.08 -1.75 16.87
CA ASP A 129 11.02 -3.21 16.75
C ASP A 129 10.84 -3.72 15.32
N THR A 130 10.65 -2.81 14.34
CA THR A 130 10.36 -3.22 12.97
C THR A 130 11.63 -3.35 12.13
N ASN A 131 12.02 -4.58 11.80
CA ASN A 131 13.12 -4.94 10.91
C ASN A 131 12.87 -4.52 9.44
N GLY A 132 12.61 -3.22 9.19
CA GLY A 132 12.36 -2.69 7.85
C GLY A 132 10.89 -2.65 7.43
N ILE A 133 9.97 -3.23 8.20
CA ILE A 133 8.52 -3.11 7.96
C ILE A 133 8.04 -1.75 8.44
N LEU A 134 7.19 -1.10 7.66
CA LEU A 134 6.61 0.18 8.07
C LEU A 134 5.68 -0.02 9.29
N PRO A 135 5.90 0.70 10.41
CA PRO A 135 5.09 0.54 11.62
C PRO A 135 3.59 0.64 11.35
N SER A 136 3.17 1.59 10.51
CA SER A 136 1.77 1.79 10.14
C SER A 136 1.13 0.61 9.41
N LEU A 137 1.90 -0.14 8.61
CA LEU A 137 1.42 -1.37 7.97
C LEU A 137 1.17 -2.45 9.01
N MET A 138 2.09 -2.62 9.95
CA MET A 138 1.95 -3.59 11.04
C MET A 138 0.75 -3.23 11.93
N ILE A 139 0.58 -1.97 12.30
CA ILE A 139 -0.58 -1.49 13.06
C ILE A 139 -1.86 -1.81 12.30
N SER A 140 -1.94 -1.43 11.01
CA SER A 140 -3.11 -1.66 10.18
C SER A 140 -3.46 -3.15 10.09
N TYR A 141 -2.45 -4.02 9.97
CA TYR A 141 -2.64 -5.47 9.99
C TYR A 141 -3.12 -5.97 11.36
N ASN A 142 -2.53 -5.49 12.46
CA ASN A 142 -2.93 -5.90 13.80
C ASN A 142 -4.37 -5.55 14.12
N HIS A 143 -4.87 -4.44 13.60
CA HIS A 143 -6.26 -3.98 13.72
C HIS A 143 -7.25 -4.67 12.74
N LEU A 144 -6.81 -5.66 11.96
CA LEU A 144 -7.72 -6.51 11.18
C LEU A 144 -8.33 -7.59 12.08
N ASP A 145 -9.62 -7.87 11.84
CA ASP A 145 -10.27 -9.03 12.42
C ASP A 145 -9.60 -10.34 11.95
N TYR A 146 -9.72 -11.40 12.75
CA TYR A 146 -9.11 -12.69 12.44
C TYR A 146 -9.42 -13.18 11.01
N HIS A 147 -10.67 -13.11 10.57
CA HIS A 147 -11.07 -13.57 9.23
C HIS A 147 -10.47 -12.71 8.11
N LEU A 148 -10.40 -11.39 8.31
CA LEU A 148 -9.74 -10.48 7.38
C LEU A 148 -8.24 -10.78 7.30
N LYS A 149 -7.58 -11.09 8.42
CA LYS A 149 -6.18 -11.53 8.44
C LYS A 149 -5.97 -12.79 7.61
N GLN A 150 -6.87 -13.78 7.71
CA GLN A 150 -6.78 -15.00 6.93
C GLN A 150 -6.98 -14.74 5.43
N CYS A 151 -7.99 -13.95 5.07
CA CYS A 151 -8.22 -13.55 3.68
C CYS A 151 -7.03 -12.76 3.10
N PHE A 152 -6.43 -11.88 3.90
CA PHE A 152 -5.24 -11.12 3.52
C PHE A 152 -4.03 -12.06 3.34
N LYS A 153 -3.77 -12.95 4.29
CA LYS A 153 -2.70 -13.95 4.20
C LYS A 153 -2.82 -14.86 2.98
N TYR A 154 -4.04 -15.26 2.60
CA TYR A 154 -4.27 -16.04 1.40
C TYR A 154 -3.71 -15.37 0.14
N CYS A 155 -3.73 -14.04 0.11
CA CYS A 155 -3.23 -13.29 -1.04
C CYS A 155 -1.70 -13.38 -1.21
N SER A 156 -0.94 -13.84 -0.20
CA SER A 156 0.52 -14.06 -0.32
C SER A 156 0.88 -15.20 -1.30
N MET A 157 -0.07 -16.05 -1.65
CA MET A 157 0.15 -17.12 -2.63
C MET A 157 0.26 -16.59 -4.07
N PHE A 158 -0.13 -15.36 -4.31
CA PHE A 158 -0.06 -14.73 -5.62
C PHE A 158 1.25 -13.96 -5.77
N PRO A 159 1.81 -13.89 -6.99
CA PRO A 159 3.04 -13.14 -7.23
C PRO A 159 2.82 -11.64 -6.98
N ILE A 160 3.93 -10.94 -6.75
CA ILE A 160 3.94 -9.47 -6.71
C ILE A 160 3.31 -8.91 -8.01
N ASP A 161 2.59 -7.80 -7.90
CA ASP A 161 1.87 -7.14 -9.01
C ASP A 161 0.75 -7.99 -9.65
N TYR A 162 0.31 -9.07 -9.00
CA TYR A 162 -0.85 -9.82 -9.48
C TYR A 162 -2.10 -8.94 -9.51
N GLU A 163 -2.80 -8.93 -10.65
CA GLU A 163 -4.05 -8.20 -10.81
C GLU A 163 -5.27 -9.03 -10.40
N PHE A 164 -5.82 -8.70 -9.26
CA PHE A 164 -6.99 -9.36 -8.71
C PHE A 164 -8.28 -8.86 -9.37
N ASP A 165 -9.20 -9.79 -9.64
CA ASP A 165 -10.62 -9.50 -9.82
C ASP A 165 -11.32 -9.68 -8.47
N ARG A 166 -12.11 -8.68 -8.06
CA ARG A 166 -12.78 -8.69 -6.75
C ARG A 166 -13.65 -9.92 -6.54
N ASP A 167 -14.49 -10.24 -7.54
CA ASP A 167 -15.46 -11.33 -7.41
C ASP A 167 -14.79 -12.70 -7.50
N GLU A 168 -13.72 -12.82 -8.28
CA GLU A 168 -12.91 -14.04 -8.36
C GLU A 168 -12.18 -14.30 -7.03
N LEU A 169 -11.55 -13.28 -6.44
CA LEU A 169 -10.87 -13.41 -5.16
C LEU A 169 -11.85 -13.79 -4.03
N VAL A 170 -13.04 -13.20 -4.01
CA VAL A 170 -14.10 -13.55 -3.05
C VAL A 170 -14.49 -15.02 -3.20
N LYS A 171 -14.63 -15.55 -4.43
CA LYS A 171 -14.94 -16.97 -4.66
C LYS A 171 -13.82 -17.88 -4.18
N LEU A 172 -12.55 -17.47 -4.35
CA LEU A 172 -11.41 -18.22 -3.83
C LEU A 172 -11.44 -18.28 -2.31
N TRP A 173 -11.67 -17.16 -1.63
CA TRP A 173 -11.83 -17.13 -0.18
C TRP A 173 -13.00 -18.00 0.31
N MET A 174 -14.10 -18.05 -0.46
CA MET A 174 -15.24 -18.94 -0.16
C MET A 174 -14.85 -20.42 -0.29
N ALA A 175 -14.12 -20.77 -1.35
CA ALA A 175 -13.69 -22.15 -1.61
C ALA A 175 -12.73 -22.65 -0.50
N GLU A 176 -11.88 -21.78 0.02
CA GLU A 176 -10.96 -22.06 1.14
C GLU A 176 -11.64 -21.98 2.52
N GLY A 177 -12.94 -21.64 2.58
CA GLY A 177 -13.65 -21.54 3.85
C GLY A 177 -13.22 -20.38 4.74
N LEU A 178 -12.58 -19.34 4.19
CA LEU A 178 -12.08 -18.19 4.94
C LEU A 178 -13.19 -17.21 5.32
N ILE A 179 -14.33 -17.28 4.62
CA ILE A 179 -15.46 -16.40 4.87
C ILE A 179 -16.42 -17.05 5.85
N GLN A 180 -16.56 -16.45 7.02
CA GLN A 180 -17.45 -16.96 8.05
C GLN A 180 -18.90 -16.51 7.80
N ARG A 181 -19.85 -17.45 7.89
CA ARG A 181 -21.28 -17.12 7.89
C ARG A 181 -21.62 -16.29 9.13
N SER A 182 -22.12 -15.09 8.90
CA SER A 182 -22.73 -14.29 9.94
C SER A 182 -24.14 -14.84 10.26
N ARG A 183 -24.66 -14.56 11.46
CA ARG A 183 -26.05 -14.83 11.81
C ARG A 183 -27.05 -14.05 10.93
N SER A 184 -26.57 -13.12 10.11
CA SER A 184 -27.38 -12.38 9.13
C SER A 184 -27.76 -13.28 7.95
N ARG A 185 -28.86 -12.98 7.25
CA ARG A 185 -29.31 -13.69 6.03
C ARG A 185 -28.45 -13.37 4.79
N SER A 186 -27.27 -12.77 4.97
CA SER A 186 -26.37 -12.40 3.86
C SER A 186 -25.71 -13.64 3.26
N THR A 187 -25.56 -13.68 1.94
CA THR A 187 -24.79 -14.73 1.26
C THR A 187 -23.30 -14.57 1.51
N LEU A 188 -22.52 -15.65 1.30
CA LEU A 188 -21.07 -15.61 1.49
C LEU A 188 -20.38 -14.61 0.53
N GLU A 189 -20.93 -14.46 -0.69
CA GLU A 189 -20.45 -13.48 -1.67
C GLU A 189 -20.58 -12.05 -1.14
N VAL A 190 -21.71 -11.72 -0.50
CA VAL A 190 -21.93 -10.39 0.09
C VAL A 190 -20.99 -10.15 1.27
N ILE A 191 -20.74 -11.17 2.09
CA ILE A 191 -19.82 -11.06 3.23
C ILE A 191 -18.37 -10.92 2.72
N GLY A 192 -17.97 -11.77 1.78
CA GLY A 192 -16.63 -11.71 1.17
C GLY A 192 -16.38 -10.39 0.43
N GLY A 193 -17.43 -9.88 -0.26
CA GLY A 193 -17.36 -8.54 -0.86
C GLY A 193 -17.07 -7.45 0.18
N LYS A 194 -17.73 -7.50 1.36
CA LYS A 194 -17.43 -6.55 2.45
C LYS A 194 -16.01 -6.71 3.00
N TYR A 195 -15.48 -7.94 3.04
CA TYR A 195 -14.08 -8.19 3.44
C TYR A 195 -13.12 -7.54 2.45
N PHE A 196 -13.35 -7.75 1.15
CA PHE A 196 -12.56 -7.11 0.11
C PHE A 196 -12.63 -5.57 0.20
N ASP A 197 -13.84 -5.01 0.31
CA ASP A 197 -14.06 -3.58 0.39
C ASP A 197 -13.38 -2.97 1.64
N ASN A 198 -13.34 -3.71 2.77
CA ASN A 198 -12.62 -3.30 3.97
C ASN A 198 -11.09 -3.26 3.75
N LEU A 199 -10.52 -4.29 3.10
CA LEU A 199 -9.10 -4.33 2.78
C LEU A 199 -8.71 -3.23 1.78
N LEU A 200 -9.57 -2.99 0.77
CA LEU A 200 -9.39 -1.92 -0.20
C LEU A 200 -9.42 -0.54 0.47
N TRP A 201 -10.41 -0.32 1.33
CA TRP A 201 -10.55 0.94 2.06
C TRP A 201 -9.35 1.22 2.97
N ARG A 202 -8.78 0.18 3.58
CA ARG A 202 -7.55 0.24 4.39
C ARG A 202 -6.27 0.31 3.55
N SER A 203 -6.37 0.49 2.24
CA SER A 203 -5.23 0.59 1.32
C SER A 203 -4.32 -0.67 1.27
N PHE A 204 -4.85 -1.84 1.63
CA PHE A 204 -4.17 -3.12 1.37
C PHE A 204 -4.30 -3.55 -0.09
N PHE A 205 -5.28 -3.01 -0.80
CA PHE A 205 -5.40 -3.07 -2.25
C PHE A 205 -5.52 -1.67 -2.83
N GLU A 206 -5.11 -1.52 -4.07
CA GLU A 206 -5.31 -0.31 -4.87
C GLU A 206 -5.85 -0.67 -6.25
N VAL A 207 -6.49 0.29 -6.91
CA VAL A 207 -6.96 0.11 -8.28
C VAL A 207 -5.76 0.12 -9.22
N SER A 208 -5.55 -0.97 -9.98
CA SER A 208 -4.46 -1.07 -10.95
C SER A 208 -4.86 -0.60 -12.34
N GLY A 209 -6.13 -0.75 -12.70
CA GLY A 209 -6.64 -0.36 -14.01
C GLY A 209 -8.03 -0.93 -14.29
N ASN A 210 -8.47 -0.75 -15.52
CA ASN A 210 -9.70 -1.34 -16.04
C ASN A 210 -9.35 -2.24 -17.22
N GLN A 211 -9.62 -3.53 -17.11
CA GLN A 211 -9.60 -4.44 -18.25
C GLN A 211 -11.03 -4.62 -18.79
N GLY A 212 -11.35 -3.94 -19.88
CA GLY A 212 -12.71 -3.91 -20.41
C GLY A 212 -13.68 -3.18 -19.47
N GLN A 213 -14.72 -3.88 -19.01
CA GLN A 213 -15.72 -3.32 -18.07
C GLN A 213 -15.43 -3.63 -16.59
N LYS A 214 -14.39 -4.43 -16.29
CA LYS A 214 -14.07 -4.84 -14.93
C LYS A 214 -12.87 -4.08 -14.37
N GLN A 215 -13.05 -3.57 -13.17
CA GLN A 215 -11.99 -2.93 -12.40
C GLN A 215 -11.04 -4.00 -11.85
N LYS A 216 -9.73 -3.80 -12.04
CA LYS A 216 -8.68 -4.65 -11.50
C LYS A 216 -8.01 -3.98 -10.31
N TYR A 217 -7.50 -4.82 -9.42
CA TYR A 217 -6.88 -4.39 -8.18
C TYR A 217 -5.54 -5.07 -8.02
N ARG A 218 -4.59 -4.40 -7.40
CA ARG A 218 -3.31 -4.98 -7.02
C ARG A 218 -2.99 -4.65 -5.57
N MET A 219 -2.07 -5.38 -5.01
CA MET A 219 -1.48 -5.07 -3.73
C MET A 219 -0.29 -4.14 -3.93
N PRO A 220 -0.18 -3.02 -3.18
CA PRO A 220 1.06 -2.26 -3.14
C PRO A 220 2.23 -3.15 -2.74
N SER A 221 3.39 -2.98 -3.37
CA SER A 221 4.55 -3.85 -3.15
C SER A 221 4.99 -3.91 -1.68
N LEU A 222 4.92 -2.80 -0.93
CA LEU A 222 5.20 -2.77 0.52
C LEU A 222 4.22 -3.60 1.35
N VAL A 223 2.97 -3.69 0.90
CA VAL A 223 1.93 -4.53 1.54
C VAL A 223 2.20 -6.00 1.25
N HIS A 224 2.64 -6.31 0.02
CA HIS A 224 3.03 -7.66 -0.37
C HIS A 224 4.25 -8.14 0.43
N ASP A 225 5.25 -7.28 0.65
CA ASP A 225 6.42 -7.58 1.49
C ASP A 225 6.02 -7.92 2.92
N LEU A 226 5.12 -7.11 3.53
CA LEU A 226 4.58 -7.41 4.86
C LEU A 226 3.98 -8.82 4.94
N MET A 227 3.26 -9.25 3.91
CA MET A 227 2.66 -10.59 3.92
C MET A 227 3.71 -11.70 3.90
N HIS A 228 4.77 -11.53 3.13
CA HIS A 228 5.88 -12.49 3.11
C HIS A 228 6.55 -12.62 4.47
N ASP A 229 6.68 -11.52 5.22
CA ASP A 229 7.28 -11.53 6.55
C ASP A 229 6.35 -12.12 7.62
N LEU A 230 5.04 -12.17 7.34
CA LEU A 230 4.02 -12.71 8.26
C LEU A 230 3.60 -14.16 7.94
N ALA A 231 4.03 -14.73 6.81
CA ALA A 231 3.69 -16.09 6.37
C ALA A 231 4.63 -17.12 6.96
#